data_645391cd065f6c2567c3da3b63f90829
#
_entry.id   645391cd065f6c2567c3da3b63f90829
#
_cell.length_a   1.000
_cell.length_b   1.000
_cell.length_c   1.000
_cell.angle_alpha   90.00
_cell.angle_beta   90.00
_cell.angle_gamma   90.00
#
_symmetry.space_group_name_H-M   'P 1'
#
loop_
_entity.id
_entity.type
_entity.pdbx_description
1 polymer ?
#
loop_
_entity_poly.entity_id
_entity_poly.type
_entity_poly.pdbx_seq_one_letter_code
_entity_poly.pdbx_strand_id
1 'polypeptide(L)'
;ARLRELLKEVGKIVVPYSGGIDSSYLLKIAVDTLGRDNVIAAVVNSELFSDREFSEAIDLGTEMGARVLGLEMEELSDPHIASNTPNSWYYSKKMLYQTIKKNVEGEGFTVLSDGLIMDDINDYRPGVKARNEEGVRSLLQEAGLYKSEIRELAKRAGVTNWNKTPSCSLASRFPYGTRITPEKVEAVFKAEEYFTKRGFEPVRVRVHQDLARIEVGADQIEKLVKNHEEINAMMQDLGFLFVTVDLQGY
;
A
#
# COMPACT_ATOMS: atom_id res chain seq x y z
N ALA A 1 -12.97 22.38 1.97
CA ALA A 1 -13.58 23.15 0.85
C ALA A 1 -12.88 22.82 -0.47
N ARG A 2 -11.58 23.12 -0.61
CA ARG A 2 -10.84 23.04 -1.89
C ARG A 2 -10.89 21.67 -2.57
N LEU A 3 -10.73 20.55 -1.84
CA LEU A 3 -10.83 19.20 -2.41
C LEU A 3 -12.20 18.96 -3.08
N ARG A 4 -13.30 19.41 -2.44
CA ARG A 4 -14.64 19.27 -3.02
C ARG A 4 -14.86 20.10 -4.29
N GLU A 5 -14.21 21.25 -4.39
CA GLU A 5 -14.22 22.08 -5.61
C GLU A 5 -13.50 21.35 -6.73
N LEU A 6 -12.27 20.87 -6.49
CA LEU A 6 -11.49 20.10 -7.47
C LEU A 6 -12.24 18.85 -7.95
N LEU A 7 -12.90 18.14 -7.04
CA LEU A 7 -13.73 16.99 -7.40
C LEU A 7 -14.90 17.38 -8.31
N LYS A 8 -15.60 18.46 -8.01
CA LYS A 8 -16.70 18.95 -8.88
C LYS A 8 -16.21 19.37 -10.26
N GLU A 9 -15.02 19.98 -10.36
CA GLU A 9 -14.38 20.30 -11.65
C GLU A 9 -14.07 19.05 -12.48
N VAL A 10 -13.67 17.96 -11.81
CA VAL A 10 -13.34 16.68 -12.44
C VAL A 10 -14.61 15.92 -12.91
N GLY A 11 -15.67 15.95 -12.12
CA GLY A 11 -16.95 15.29 -12.39
C GLY A 11 -16.96 13.78 -12.23
N LYS A 12 -16.01 13.05 -12.85
CA LYS A 12 -15.84 11.57 -12.72
C LYS A 12 -14.40 11.24 -12.39
N ILE A 13 -14.18 10.31 -11.46
CA ILE A 13 -12.84 10.01 -10.98
C ILE A 13 -12.64 8.50 -10.71
N VAL A 14 -11.44 8.00 -11.03
CA VAL A 14 -10.94 6.72 -10.56
C VAL A 14 -9.89 6.97 -9.50
N VAL A 15 -10.04 6.35 -8.35
CA VAL A 15 -9.08 6.39 -7.25
C VAL A 15 -8.33 5.06 -7.22
N PRO A 16 -7.02 5.01 -7.54
CA PRO A 16 -6.16 3.88 -7.19
C PRO A 16 -6.18 3.70 -5.67
N TYR A 17 -6.92 2.68 -5.21
CA TYR A 17 -7.31 2.56 -3.82
C TYR A 17 -6.56 1.44 -3.11
N SER A 18 -5.74 1.80 -2.12
CA SER A 18 -4.91 0.86 -1.35
C SER A 18 -5.48 0.49 0.03
N GLY A 19 -6.65 1.02 0.42
CA GLY A 19 -7.13 0.89 1.79
C GLY A 19 -6.31 1.66 2.83
N GLY A 20 -5.33 2.47 2.41
CA GLY A 20 -4.60 3.39 3.28
C GLY A 20 -5.41 4.66 3.57
N ILE A 21 -5.08 5.36 4.66
CA ILE A 21 -5.86 6.53 5.12
C ILE A 21 -6.02 7.63 4.07
N ASP A 22 -4.96 7.95 3.30
CA ASP A 22 -4.99 9.04 2.33
C ASP A 22 -5.95 8.73 1.19
N SER A 23 -5.81 7.54 0.57
CA SER A 23 -6.71 7.07 -0.47
C SER A 23 -8.15 6.87 0.05
N SER A 24 -8.32 6.45 1.32
CA SER A 24 -9.65 6.31 1.94
C SER A 24 -10.33 7.67 2.14
N TYR A 25 -9.58 8.67 2.60
CA TYR A 25 -10.13 10.02 2.73
C TYR A 25 -10.50 10.61 1.37
N LEU A 26 -9.62 10.46 0.36
CA LEU A 26 -9.93 10.91 -1.00
C LEU A 26 -11.21 10.22 -1.53
N LEU A 27 -11.28 8.89 -1.41
CA LEU A 27 -12.41 8.10 -1.86
C LEU A 27 -13.72 8.52 -1.19
N LYS A 28 -13.71 8.66 0.15
CA LYS A 28 -14.88 9.10 0.92
C LYS A 28 -15.39 10.46 0.47
N ILE A 29 -14.49 11.44 0.34
CA ILE A 29 -14.88 12.79 -0.09
C ILE A 29 -15.33 12.81 -1.55
N ALA A 30 -14.74 11.98 -2.42
CA ALA A 30 -15.17 11.82 -3.80
C ALA A 30 -16.61 11.27 -3.88
N VAL A 31 -16.91 10.18 -3.16
CA VAL A 31 -18.27 9.60 -3.11
C VAL A 31 -19.29 10.59 -2.54
N ASP A 32 -18.95 11.27 -1.44
CA ASP A 32 -19.84 12.29 -0.83
C ASP A 32 -20.09 13.50 -1.71
N THR A 33 -19.18 13.80 -2.66
CA THR A 33 -19.27 15.00 -3.49
C THR A 33 -19.89 14.72 -4.85
N LEU A 34 -19.55 13.60 -5.46
CA LEU A 34 -19.89 13.24 -6.84
C LEU A 34 -20.98 12.18 -6.94
N GLY A 35 -21.22 11.44 -5.87
CA GLY A 35 -22.07 10.26 -5.86
C GLY A 35 -21.39 9.00 -6.42
N ARG A 36 -21.95 7.84 -6.08
CA ARG A 36 -21.41 6.50 -6.39
C ARG A 36 -21.09 6.29 -7.87
N ASP A 37 -21.98 6.74 -8.76
CA ASP A 37 -21.91 6.45 -10.19
C ASP A 37 -20.76 7.20 -10.90
N ASN A 38 -20.18 8.19 -10.22
CA ASN A 38 -19.10 9.03 -10.73
C ASN A 38 -17.74 8.72 -10.05
N VAL A 39 -17.65 7.67 -9.23
CA VAL A 39 -16.43 7.32 -8.50
C VAL A 39 -16.16 5.82 -8.59
N ILE A 40 -14.98 5.46 -9.06
CA ILE A 40 -14.46 4.09 -9.01
C ILE A 40 -13.31 4.02 -8.02
N ALA A 41 -13.37 3.08 -7.07
CA ALA A 41 -12.23 2.66 -6.27
C ALA A 41 -11.57 1.47 -6.99
N ALA A 42 -10.41 1.68 -7.61
CA ALA A 42 -9.65 0.62 -8.25
C ALA A 42 -8.67 0.00 -7.26
N VAL A 43 -8.98 -1.19 -6.78
CA VAL A 43 -8.13 -1.97 -5.87
C VAL A 43 -7.35 -2.98 -6.71
N VAL A 44 -6.03 -2.91 -6.64
CA VAL A 44 -5.15 -3.79 -7.43
C VAL A 44 -4.43 -4.74 -6.50
N ASN A 45 -4.62 -6.04 -6.73
CA ASN A 45 -3.86 -7.11 -6.11
C ASN A 45 -2.57 -7.37 -6.89
N SER A 46 -1.51 -7.75 -6.21
CA SER A 46 -0.29 -8.26 -6.81
C SER A 46 0.47 -9.12 -5.81
N GLU A 47 1.49 -9.86 -6.28
CA GLU A 47 2.34 -10.71 -5.43
C GLU A 47 3.03 -9.93 -4.30
N LEU A 48 3.16 -8.60 -4.44
CA LEU A 48 3.82 -7.73 -3.46
C LEU A 48 2.89 -7.18 -2.37
N PHE A 49 1.61 -7.58 -2.37
CA PHE A 49 0.61 -7.22 -1.37
C PHE A 49 -0.11 -8.47 -0.87
N SER A 50 -0.70 -8.41 0.32
CA SER A 50 -1.43 -9.56 0.85
C SER A 50 -2.87 -9.61 0.33
N ASP A 51 -3.38 -10.81 0.05
CA ASP A 51 -4.79 -11.03 -0.29
C ASP A 51 -5.73 -10.50 0.80
N ARG A 52 -5.28 -10.51 2.06
CA ARG A 52 -6.01 -9.93 3.17
C ARG A 52 -6.17 -8.42 3.00
N GLU A 53 -5.09 -7.69 2.69
CA GLU A 53 -5.16 -6.24 2.48
C GLU A 53 -6.00 -5.87 1.27
N PHE A 54 -5.92 -6.69 0.22
CA PHE A 54 -6.78 -6.55 -0.97
C PHE A 54 -8.26 -6.70 -0.61
N SER A 55 -8.63 -7.76 0.12
CA SER A 55 -10.00 -8.00 0.56
C SER A 55 -10.51 -6.90 1.50
N GLU A 56 -9.70 -6.50 2.48
CA GLU A 56 -10.03 -5.39 3.40
C GLU A 56 -10.25 -4.06 2.64
N ALA A 57 -9.47 -3.79 1.58
CA ALA A 57 -9.65 -2.60 0.77
C ALA A 57 -10.96 -2.64 -0.04
N ILE A 58 -11.32 -3.79 -0.60
CA ILE A 58 -12.61 -3.98 -1.30
C ILE A 58 -13.78 -3.73 -0.36
N ASP A 59 -13.75 -4.36 0.82
CA ASP A 59 -14.82 -4.23 1.82
C ASP A 59 -14.97 -2.78 2.26
N LEU A 60 -13.87 -2.13 2.62
CA LEU A 60 -13.87 -0.75 3.07
C LEU A 60 -14.32 0.24 1.98
N GLY A 61 -13.90 0.03 0.73
CA GLY A 61 -14.37 0.83 -0.41
C GLY A 61 -15.88 0.67 -0.63
N THR A 62 -16.39 -0.54 -0.46
CA THR A 62 -17.82 -0.86 -0.56
C THR A 62 -18.62 -0.21 0.58
N GLU A 63 -18.15 -0.29 1.82
CA GLU A 63 -18.76 0.38 2.99
C GLU A 63 -18.84 1.89 2.80
N MET A 64 -17.84 2.51 2.17
CA MET A 64 -17.87 3.94 1.83
C MET A 64 -18.84 4.29 0.71
N GLY A 65 -19.51 3.29 0.11
CA GLY A 65 -20.49 3.47 -0.96
C GLY A 65 -19.89 3.66 -2.34
N ALA A 66 -18.61 3.39 -2.54
CA ALA A 66 -17.96 3.46 -3.86
C ALA A 66 -18.34 2.28 -4.76
N ARG A 67 -18.23 2.46 -6.07
CA ARG A 67 -18.10 1.35 -7.00
C ARG A 67 -16.67 0.82 -6.93
N VAL A 68 -16.50 -0.41 -6.47
CA VAL A 68 -15.17 -1.03 -6.33
C VAL A 68 -14.87 -1.91 -7.53
N LEU A 69 -13.67 -1.75 -8.08
CA LEU A 69 -13.11 -2.55 -9.16
C LEU A 69 -11.87 -3.27 -8.65
N GLY A 70 -11.95 -4.59 -8.43
CA GLY A 70 -10.82 -5.44 -8.09
C GLY A 70 -10.07 -5.87 -9.35
N LEU A 71 -8.75 -5.71 -9.38
CA LEU A 71 -7.89 -6.02 -10.52
C LEU A 71 -6.68 -6.83 -10.05
N GLU A 72 -6.16 -7.67 -10.93
CA GLU A 72 -4.92 -8.42 -10.73
C GLU A 72 -3.78 -7.81 -11.53
N MET A 73 -2.57 -7.83 -10.96
CA MET A 73 -1.37 -7.31 -11.60
C MET A 73 -0.17 -8.20 -11.23
N GLU A 74 0.55 -8.67 -12.24
CA GLU A 74 1.75 -9.52 -12.08
C GLU A 74 3.01 -8.66 -12.08
N GLU A 75 3.32 -8.03 -10.94
CA GLU A 75 4.46 -7.11 -10.82
C GLU A 75 5.80 -7.80 -11.03
N LEU A 76 5.96 -9.01 -10.51
CA LEU A 76 7.22 -9.77 -10.60
C LEU A 76 7.49 -10.35 -11.99
N SER A 77 6.51 -10.31 -12.90
CA SER A 77 6.72 -10.61 -14.32
C SER A 77 7.58 -9.56 -15.02
N ASP A 78 7.61 -8.31 -14.52
CA ASP A 78 8.47 -7.26 -15.04
C ASP A 78 9.88 -7.34 -14.42
N PRO A 79 10.95 -7.59 -15.24
CA PRO A 79 12.31 -7.68 -14.73
C PRO A 79 12.81 -6.41 -14.01
N HIS A 80 12.29 -5.23 -14.37
CA HIS A 80 12.63 -3.97 -13.72
C HIS A 80 12.06 -3.86 -12.31
N ILE A 81 10.91 -4.48 -12.06
CA ILE A 81 10.33 -4.56 -10.73
C ILE A 81 11.01 -5.66 -9.92
N ALA A 82 11.12 -6.87 -10.50
CA ALA A 82 11.72 -8.02 -9.84
C ALA A 82 13.19 -7.80 -9.44
N SER A 83 13.95 -6.94 -10.14
CA SER A 83 15.34 -6.61 -9.80
C SER A 83 15.49 -5.74 -8.56
N ASN A 84 14.40 -5.18 -8.05
CA ASN A 84 14.33 -4.35 -6.85
C ASN A 84 15.41 -3.25 -6.80
N THR A 85 15.51 -2.48 -7.86
CA THR A 85 16.39 -1.30 -7.93
C THR A 85 15.64 -0.06 -7.37
N PRO A 86 16.33 1.05 -7.09
CA PRO A 86 15.66 2.30 -6.73
C PRO A 86 14.59 2.77 -7.73
N ASN A 87 14.71 2.36 -9.01
CA ASN A 87 13.73 2.67 -10.04
C ASN A 87 12.54 1.70 -10.12
N SER A 88 12.56 0.58 -9.40
CA SER A 88 11.47 -0.42 -9.46
C SER A 88 10.11 0.17 -9.12
N TRP A 89 10.06 1.13 -8.19
CA TRP A 89 8.83 1.85 -7.84
C TRP A 89 8.24 2.69 -8.98
N TYR A 90 9.09 3.18 -9.90
CA TYR A 90 8.60 3.85 -11.11
C TYR A 90 7.85 2.87 -12.01
N TYR A 91 8.43 1.70 -12.26
CA TYR A 91 7.82 0.67 -13.12
C TYR A 91 6.55 0.09 -12.49
N SER A 92 6.56 -0.21 -11.20
CA SER A 92 5.39 -0.65 -10.44
C SER A 92 4.25 0.35 -10.54
N LYS A 93 4.49 1.63 -10.29
CA LYS A 93 3.46 2.69 -10.41
C LYS A 93 2.97 2.88 -11.83
N LYS A 94 3.84 2.79 -12.83
CA LYS A 94 3.47 2.88 -14.24
C LYS A 94 2.56 1.73 -14.63
N MET A 95 2.92 0.50 -14.27
CA MET A 95 2.09 -0.69 -14.49
C MET A 95 0.72 -0.56 -13.81
N LEU A 96 0.69 -0.13 -12.56
CA LEU A 96 -0.55 0.13 -11.81
C LEU A 96 -1.50 1.07 -12.57
N TYR A 97 -1.00 2.24 -12.96
CA TYR A 97 -1.85 3.24 -13.63
C TYR A 97 -2.32 2.75 -15.00
N GLN A 98 -1.47 2.09 -15.77
CA GLN A 98 -1.83 1.52 -17.08
C GLN A 98 -2.84 0.39 -16.95
N THR A 99 -2.70 -0.49 -15.95
CA THR A 99 -3.68 -1.54 -15.67
C THR A 99 -5.04 -0.96 -15.34
N ILE A 100 -5.09 0.05 -14.48
CA ILE A 100 -6.36 0.71 -14.12
C ILE A 100 -6.99 1.37 -15.35
N LYS A 101 -6.24 2.17 -16.11
CA LYS A 101 -6.75 2.87 -17.30
C LYS A 101 -7.35 1.92 -18.32
N LYS A 102 -6.64 0.81 -18.60
CA LYS A 102 -7.10 -0.21 -19.53
C LYS A 102 -8.45 -0.82 -19.10
N ASN A 103 -8.65 -1.00 -17.80
CA ASN A 103 -9.87 -1.64 -17.27
C ASN A 103 -11.07 -0.69 -17.14
N VAL A 104 -10.84 0.64 -17.17
CA VAL A 104 -11.92 1.64 -17.15
C VAL A 104 -12.13 2.31 -18.50
N GLU A 105 -11.42 1.84 -19.54
CA GLU A 105 -11.53 2.36 -20.91
C GLU A 105 -12.97 2.24 -21.41
N GLY A 106 -13.49 3.30 -22.01
CA GLY A 106 -14.87 3.34 -22.55
C GLY A 106 -15.96 3.65 -21.52
N GLU A 107 -15.67 3.66 -20.21
CA GLU A 107 -16.65 3.96 -19.15
C GLU A 107 -16.84 5.48 -18.89
N GLY A 108 -16.12 6.31 -19.60
CA GLY A 108 -16.21 7.78 -19.46
C GLY A 108 -15.47 8.35 -18.26
N PHE A 109 -14.58 7.56 -17.63
CA PHE A 109 -13.67 8.01 -16.60
C PHE A 109 -12.32 8.39 -17.21
N THR A 110 -12.02 9.68 -17.20
CA THR A 110 -10.79 10.22 -17.82
C THR A 110 -9.74 10.68 -16.81
N VAL A 111 -10.12 10.79 -15.54
CA VAL A 111 -9.23 11.27 -14.48
C VAL A 111 -8.98 10.18 -13.46
N LEU A 112 -7.70 9.84 -13.28
CA LEU A 112 -7.20 9.11 -12.14
C LEU A 112 -6.61 10.09 -11.12
N SER A 113 -6.85 9.88 -9.82
CA SER A 113 -6.17 10.62 -8.77
C SER A 113 -5.67 9.70 -7.68
N ASP A 114 -4.36 9.72 -7.45
CA ASP A 114 -3.74 8.98 -6.36
C ASP A 114 -3.85 9.70 -5.00
N GLY A 115 -3.35 9.04 -3.96
CA GLY A 115 -3.38 9.52 -2.58
C GLY A 115 -2.14 10.30 -2.15
N LEU A 116 -1.35 10.88 -3.07
CA LEU A 116 -0.21 11.71 -2.68
C LEU A 116 -0.68 13.00 -2.00
N ILE A 117 0.10 13.42 -1.00
CA ILE A 117 -0.19 14.54 -0.10
C ILE A 117 0.94 15.57 -0.08
N MET A 118 0.79 16.66 0.65
CA MET A 118 1.81 17.71 0.72
C MET A 118 3.12 17.22 1.33
N ASP A 119 3.07 16.31 2.31
CA ASP A 119 4.27 15.72 2.93
C ASP A 119 5.15 14.97 1.91
N ASP A 120 4.59 14.51 0.79
CA ASP A 120 5.29 13.74 -0.23
C ASP A 120 6.11 14.59 -1.22
N ILE A 121 5.98 15.92 -1.20
CA ILE A 121 6.60 16.82 -2.20
C ILE A 121 8.13 16.76 -2.17
N ASN A 122 8.72 16.66 -0.97
CA ASN A 122 10.16 16.71 -0.77
C ASN A 122 10.78 15.32 -0.59
N ASP A 123 10.00 14.25 -0.76
CA ASP A 123 10.47 12.88 -0.61
C ASP A 123 10.95 12.31 -1.96
N TYR A 124 11.99 11.48 -1.92
CA TYR A 124 12.45 10.76 -3.11
C TYR A 124 11.44 9.68 -3.51
N ARG A 125 10.59 9.99 -4.46
CA ARG A 125 9.53 9.08 -4.93
C ARG A 125 9.61 8.86 -6.44
N PRO A 126 10.29 7.81 -6.89
CA PRO A 126 10.38 7.49 -8.33
C PRO A 126 9.01 7.35 -9.01
N GLY A 127 7.99 6.91 -8.25
CA GLY A 127 6.62 6.78 -8.72
C GLY A 127 5.96 8.12 -9.14
N VAL A 128 6.46 9.27 -8.68
CA VAL A 128 5.98 10.59 -9.12
C VAL A 128 6.24 10.82 -10.60
N LYS A 129 7.36 10.31 -11.13
CA LYS A 129 7.65 10.37 -12.56
C LYS A 129 6.61 9.59 -13.36
N ALA A 130 6.29 8.36 -12.93
CA ALA A 130 5.25 7.54 -13.57
C ALA A 130 3.88 8.24 -13.51
N ARG A 131 3.52 8.82 -12.36
CA ARG A 131 2.29 9.61 -12.20
C ARG A 131 2.18 10.72 -13.25
N ASN A 132 3.25 11.50 -13.40
CA ASN A 132 3.27 12.61 -14.34
C ASN A 132 3.18 12.14 -15.80
N GLU A 133 3.93 11.11 -16.17
CA GLU A 133 3.91 10.53 -17.52
C GLU A 133 2.51 9.95 -17.85
N GLU A 134 1.86 9.34 -16.88
CA GLU A 134 0.52 8.78 -17.04
C GLU A 134 -0.59 9.83 -16.85
N GLY A 135 -0.28 11.09 -16.60
CA GLY A 135 -1.28 12.16 -16.42
C GLY A 135 -2.21 11.94 -15.23
N VAL A 136 -1.73 11.21 -14.20
CA VAL A 136 -2.50 10.98 -12.96
C VAL A 136 -2.40 12.21 -12.07
N ARG A 137 -3.49 12.62 -11.50
CA ARG A 137 -3.57 13.76 -10.58
C ARG A 137 -3.33 13.34 -9.14
N SER A 138 -3.09 14.30 -8.27
CA SER A 138 -3.00 14.12 -6.81
C SER A 138 -3.85 15.17 -6.13
N LEU A 139 -5.17 14.95 -6.12
CA LEU A 139 -6.14 15.97 -5.67
C LEU A 139 -6.00 16.34 -4.19
N LEU A 140 -5.47 15.45 -3.34
CA LEU A 140 -5.14 15.81 -1.95
C LEU A 140 -3.99 16.81 -1.89
N GLN A 141 -2.95 16.60 -2.69
CA GLN A 141 -1.81 17.51 -2.81
C GLN A 141 -2.22 18.85 -3.44
N GLU A 142 -3.03 18.82 -4.51
CA GLU A 142 -3.58 20.04 -5.14
C GLU A 142 -4.51 20.83 -4.20
N ALA A 143 -5.13 20.15 -3.24
CA ALA A 143 -5.93 20.77 -2.18
C ALA A 143 -5.08 21.30 -1.00
N GLY A 144 -3.75 21.10 -1.02
CA GLY A 144 -2.83 21.54 0.02
C GLY A 144 -2.92 20.75 1.33
N LEU A 145 -3.32 19.47 1.29
CA LEU A 145 -3.58 18.68 2.50
C LEU A 145 -2.33 17.96 3.00
N TYR A 146 -2.10 18.05 4.31
CA TYR A 146 -1.04 17.38 5.06
C TYR A 146 -1.57 16.14 5.80
N LYS A 147 -0.67 15.22 6.14
CA LYS A 147 -1.01 13.96 6.81
C LYS A 147 -1.76 14.15 8.13
N SER A 148 -1.33 15.12 8.93
CA SER A 148 -1.99 15.46 10.20
C SER A 148 -3.45 15.89 10.01
N GLU A 149 -3.70 16.73 8.99
CA GLU A 149 -5.04 17.20 8.67
C GLU A 149 -5.93 16.06 8.13
N ILE A 150 -5.36 15.21 7.25
CA ILE A 150 -6.10 14.08 6.68
C ILE A 150 -6.57 13.12 7.76
N ARG A 151 -5.76 12.81 8.77
CA ARG A 151 -6.16 11.95 9.90
C ARG A 151 -7.37 12.51 10.65
N GLU A 152 -7.36 13.79 10.95
CA GLU A 152 -8.45 14.44 11.64
C GLU A 152 -9.72 14.53 10.77
N LEU A 153 -9.55 14.92 9.51
CA LEU A 153 -10.64 15.02 8.55
C LEU A 153 -11.26 13.67 8.21
N ALA A 154 -10.46 12.61 8.09
CA ALA A 154 -10.91 11.25 7.87
C ALA A 154 -11.74 10.75 9.06
N LYS A 155 -11.27 10.99 10.29
CA LYS A 155 -12.04 10.67 11.51
C LYS A 155 -13.38 11.38 11.54
N ARG A 156 -13.41 12.67 11.24
CA ARG A 156 -14.64 13.49 11.18
C ARG A 156 -15.59 13.04 10.06
N ALA A 157 -15.04 12.55 8.95
CA ALA A 157 -15.82 12.02 7.83
C ALA A 157 -16.32 10.60 8.04
N GLY A 158 -16.05 9.97 9.19
CA GLY A 158 -16.48 8.62 9.52
C GLY A 158 -15.67 7.52 8.80
N VAL A 159 -14.46 7.82 8.35
CA VAL A 159 -13.56 6.81 7.76
C VAL A 159 -13.03 5.91 8.87
N THR A 160 -13.41 4.63 8.86
CA THR A 160 -13.16 3.68 9.97
C THR A 160 -11.68 3.39 10.18
N ASN A 161 -10.86 3.41 9.12
CA ASN A 161 -9.42 3.14 9.15
C ASN A 161 -8.55 4.40 9.34
N TRP A 162 -9.08 5.48 9.90
CA TRP A 162 -8.38 6.76 10.08
C TRP A 162 -7.07 6.67 10.87
N ASN A 163 -6.91 5.64 11.70
CA ASN A 163 -5.72 5.37 12.53
C ASN A 163 -4.91 4.16 12.06
N LYS A 164 -5.23 3.57 10.88
CA LYS A 164 -4.50 2.42 10.34
C LYS A 164 -3.02 2.73 10.19
N THR A 165 -2.18 1.79 10.63
CA THR A 165 -0.74 1.84 10.41
C THR A 165 -0.44 1.76 8.91
N PRO A 166 0.50 2.55 8.38
CA PRO A 166 0.85 2.48 6.97
C PRO A 166 1.28 1.08 6.57
N SER A 167 0.67 0.57 5.50
CA SER A 167 1.09 -0.65 4.83
C SER A 167 1.96 -0.29 3.64
N CYS A 168 3.05 -1.03 3.47
CA CYS A 168 3.96 -0.87 2.35
C CYS A 168 4.08 -2.20 1.62
N SER A 169 4.30 -2.14 0.31
CA SER A 169 4.62 -3.31 -0.51
C SER A 169 5.71 -4.17 0.13
N LEU A 170 5.58 -5.48 0.04
CA LEU A 170 6.56 -6.45 0.55
C LEU A 170 7.94 -6.29 -0.10
N ALA A 171 8.03 -5.65 -1.27
CA ALA A 171 9.32 -5.28 -1.87
C ALA A 171 10.21 -4.47 -0.91
N SER A 172 9.60 -3.67 -0.02
CA SER A 172 10.34 -2.89 0.99
C SER A 172 11.04 -3.75 2.05
N ARG A 173 10.77 -5.05 2.11
CA ARG A 173 11.43 -6.00 3.03
C ARG A 173 12.80 -6.45 2.51
N PHE A 174 13.09 -6.16 1.26
CA PHE A 174 14.32 -6.58 0.57
C PHE A 174 15.22 -5.37 0.32
N PRO A 175 16.53 -5.46 0.59
CA PRO A 175 17.48 -4.42 0.19
C PRO A 175 17.47 -4.20 -1.32
N TYR A 176 17.68 -2.96 -1.74
CA TYR A 176 17.83 -2.68 -3.17
C TYR A 176 18.93 -3.53 -3.81
N GLY A 177 18.66 -3.99 -5.03
CA GLY A 177 19.53 -4.91 -5.77
C GLY A 177 19.32 -6.39 -5.43
N THR A 178 18.49 -6.72 -4.44
CA THR A 178 18.09 -8.10 -4.18
C THR A 178 16.95 -8.48 -5.13
N ARG A 179 17.18 -9.47 -5.99
CA ARG A 179 16.10 -9.98 -6.85
C ARG A 179 14.97 -10.56 -6.00
N ILE A 180 13.78 -10.03 -6.20
CA ILE A 180 12.54 -10.51 -5.57
C ILE A 180 11.97 -11.65 -6.41
N THR A 181 11.56 -12.74 -5.75
CA THR A 181 10.86 -13.87 -6.38
C THR A 181 9.59 -14.18 -5.60
N PRO A 182 8.59 -14.82 -6.23
CA PRO A 182 7.35 -15.20 -5.54
C PRO A 182 7.61 -16.01 -4.26
N GLU A 183 8.57 -16.94 -4.28
CA GLU A 183 8.89 -17.79 -3.12
C GLU A 183 9.42 -16.97 -1.94
N LYS A 184 10.27 -15.96 -2.21
CA LYS A 184 10.79 -15.05 -1.17
C LYS A 184 9.70 -14.18 -0.58
N VAL A 185 8.80 -13.68 -1.42
CA VAL A 185 7.66 -12.88 -0.98
C VAL A 185 6.73 -13.72 -0.12
N GLU A 186 6.42 -14.93 -0.54
CA GLU A 186 5.57 -15.87 0.22
C GLU A 186 6.18 -16.21 1.59
N ALA A 187 7.50 -16.44 1.66
CA ALA A 187 8.19 -16.69 2.92
C ALA A 187 8.07 -15.51 3.90
N VAL A 188 8.27 -14.28 3.40
CA VAL A 188 8.11 -13.06 4.21
C VAL A 188 6.66 -12.89 4.66
N PHE A 189 5.71 -13.09 3.75
CA PHE A 189 4.30 -12.97 4.06
C PHE A 189 3.88 -13.96 5.15
N LYS A 190 4.23 -15.26 5.02
CA LYS A 190 3.94 -16.28 6.03
C LYS A 190 4.60 -15.96 7.38
N ALA A 191 5.82 -15.42 7.35
CA ALA A 191 6.51 -14.99 8.57
C ALA A 191 5.77 -13.85 9.27
N GLU A 192 5.47 -12.75 8.55
CA GLU A 192 4.75 -11.60 9.13
C GLU A 192 3.35 -12.01 9.62
N GLU A 193 2.63 -12.88 8.90
CA GLU A 193 1.34 -13.42 9.32
C GLU A 193 1.44 -14.26 10.60
N TYR A 194 2.46 -15.10 10.72
CA TYR A 194 2.72 -15.90 11.93
C TYR A 194 2.89 -15.00 13.16
N PHE A 195 3.66 -13.93 13.04
CA PHE A 195 3.87 -12.97 14.13
C PHE A 195 2.60 -12.20 14.45
N THR A 196 1.89 -11.72 13.45
CA THR A 196 0.62 -10.99 13.65
C THR A 196 -0.41 -11.84 14.39
N LYS A 197 -0.58 -13.11 14.02
CA LYS A 197 -1.49 -14.05 14.71
C LYS A 197 -1.12 -14.28 16.18
N ARG A 198 0.13 -14.01 16.57
CA ARG A 198 0.63 -14.11 17.96
C ARG A 198 0.64 -12.76 18.70
N GLY A 199 0.06 -11.73 18.07
CA GLY A 199 -0.10 -10.39 18.65
C GLY A 199 1.16 -9.56 18.64
N PHE A 200 2.05 -9.76 17.67
CA PHE A 200 3.14 -8.86 17.37
C PHE A 200 2.68 -7.85 16.31
N GLU A 201 2.33 -6.65 16.72
CA GLU A 201 1.95 -5.54 15.84
C GLU A 201 2.52 -4.22 16.38
N PRO A 202 3.21 -3.43 15.54
CA PRO A 202 3.62 -3.75 14.16
C PRO A 202 4.74 -4.80 14.11
N VAL A 203 4.80 -5.55 13.01
CA VAL A 203 5.92 -6.47 12.73
C VAL A 203 6.40 -6.31 11.29
N ARG A 204 7.71 -6.43 11.08
CA ARG A 204 8.35 -6.51 9.76
C ARG A 204 9.44 -7.55 9.76
N VAL A 205 9.49 -8.35 8.70
CA VAL A 205 10.57 -9.34 8.49
C VAL A 205 11.41 -8.88 7.30
N ARG A 206 12.58 -8.30 7.59
CA ARG A 206 13.54 -7.86 6.57
C ARG A 206 14.44 -9.01 6.16
N VAL A 207 14.66 -9.14 4.86
CA VAL A 207 15.44 -10.23 4.27
C VAL A 207 16.81 -9.72 3.83
N HIS A 208 17.87 -10.28 4.39
CA HIS A 208 19.26 -9.98 4.01
C HIS A 208 19.91 -11.30 3.56
N GLN A 209 19.74 -11.66 2.29
CA GLN A 209 20.12 -12.97 1.75
C GLN A 209 19.41 -14.11 2.49
N ASP A 210 20.13 -14.92 3.26
CA ASP A 210 19.61 -16.04 4.04
C ASP A 210 19.25 -15.67 5.48
N LEU A 211 19.38 -14.38 5.84
CA LEU A 211 19.12 -13.85 7.18
C LEU A 211 17.79 -13.12 7.20
N ALA A 212 16.93 -13.49 8.15
CA ALA A 212 15.75 -12.72 8.52
C ALA A 212 16.06 -11.80 9.71
N ARG A 213 15.78 -10.49 9.57
CA ARG A 213 15.80 -9.53 10.65
C ARG A 213 14.37 -9.16 11.01
N ILE A 214 13.95 -9.49 12.22
CA ILE A 214 12.60 -9.26 12.73
C ILE A 214 12.57 -7.92 13.45
N GLU A 215 11.68 -7.03 13.02
CA GLU A 215 11.38 -5.74 13.65
C GLU A 215 9.99 -5.85 14.30
N VAL A 216 9.89 -5.61 15.59
CA VAL A 216 8.64 -5.53 16.36
C VAL A 216 8.67 -4.28 17.24
N GLY A 217 7.55 -3.90 17.82
CA GLY A 217 7.55 -2.82 18.80
C GLY A 217 8.61 -3.06 19.91
N ALA A 218 9.29 -2.01 20.34
CA ALA A 218 10.38 -2.14 21.33
C ALA A 218 9.93 -2.84 22.62
N ASP A 219 8.68 -2.65 23.03
CA ASP A 219 8.04 -3.31 24.17
C ASP A 219 7.77 -4.82 23.95
N GLN A 220 7.86 -5.29 22.72
CA GLN A 220 7.61 -6.69 22.33
C GLN A 220 8.89 -7.52 22.13
N ILE A 221 10.07 -6.89 22.12
CA ILE A 221 11.36 -7.57 21.89
C ILE A 221 11.58 -8.68 22.92
N GLU A 222 11.33 -8.43 24.20
CA GLU A 222 11.49 -9.43 25.25
C GLU A 222 10.58 -10.65 25.03
N LYS A 223 9.32 -10.41 24.64
CA LYS A 223 8.37 -11.48 24.30
C LYS A 223 8.87 -12.31 23.13
N LEU A 224 9.44 -11.68 22.10
CA LEU A 224 9.97 -12.35 20.93
C LEU A 224 11.16 -13.24 21.32
N VAL A 225 12.10 -12.73 22.10
CA VAL A 225 13.29 -13.47 22.56
C VAL A 225 12.92 -14.66 23.46
N LYS A 226 11.91 -14.54 24.32
CA LYS A 226 11.43 -15.63 25.16
C LYS A 226 10.87 -16.81 24.36
N ASN A 227 10.40 -16.58 23.15
CA ASN A 227 9.86 -17.63 22.27
C ASN A 227 10.85 -18.04 21.16
N HIS A 228 12.16 -17.81 21.37
CA HIS A 228 13.17 -17.93 20.32
C HIS A 228 13.24 -19.32 19.67
N GLU A 229 13.08 -20.42 20.42
CA GLU A 229 13.18 -21.78 19.87
C GLU A 229 12.08 -22.06 18.85
N GLU A 230 10.81 -21.76 19.19
CA GLU A 230 9.67 -21.93 18.29
C GLU A 230 9.79 -21.01 17.07
N ILE A 231 10.16 -19.75 17.29
CA ILE A 231 10.32 -18.76 16.21
C ILE A 231 11.44 -19.19 15.27
N ASN A 232 12.59 -19.61 15.79
CA ASN A 232 13.71 -20.04 14.97
C ASN A 232 13.34 -21.26 14.12
N ALA A 233 12.68 -22.26 14.69
CA ALA A 233 12.24 -23.44 13.96
C ALA A 233 11.29 -23.06 12.81
N MET A 234 10.26 -22.25 13.09
CA MET A 234 9.31 -21.80 12.08
C MET A 234 10.00 -20.99 10.95
N MET A 235 10.93 -20.10 11.29
CA MET A 235 11.65 -19.30 10.30
C MET A 235 12.58 -20.17 9.44
N GLN A 236 13.20 -21.20 10.03
CA GLN A 236 14.00 -22.16 9.27
C GLN A 236 13.15 -23.00 8.31
N ASP A 237 11.94 -23.38 8.70
CA ASP A 237 10.98 -24.05 7.81
C ASP A 237 10.57 -23.18 6.62
N LEU A 238 10.62 -21.85 6.77
CA LEU A 238 10.41 -20.90 5.69
C LEU A 238 11.66 -20.64 4.83
N GLY A 239 12.80 -21.29 5.15
CA GLY A 239 14.03 -21.23 4.38
C GLY A 239 15.06 -20.22 4.86
N PHE A 240 14.87 -19.54 5.98
CA PHE A 240 15.87 -18.64 6.56
C PHE A 240 16.92 -19.42 7.36
N LEU A 241 18.20 -19.26 7.03
CA LEU A 241 19.28 -19.92 7.77
C LEU A 241 19.60 -19.23 9.09
N PHE A 242 19.44 -17.90 9.14
CA PHE A 242 19.72 -17.08 10.31
C PHE A 242 18.52 -16.21 10.64
N VAL A 243 18.21 -16.14 11.94
CA VAL A 243 17.09 -15.35 12.47
C VAL A 243 17.64 -14.39 13.51
N THR A 244 17.37 -13.10 13.32
CA THR A 244 17.84 -12.03 14.20
C THR A 244 16.71 -11.10 14.58
N VAL A 245 16.86 -10.36 15.65
CA VAL A 245 15.95 -9.30 16.07
C VAL A 245 16.66 -7.94 15.95
N ASP A 246 15.93 -6.94 15.46
CA ASP A 246 16.41 -5.57 15.50
C ASP A 246 16.22 -5.01 16.91
N LEU A 247 17.32 -4.61 17.56
CA LEU A 247 17.28 -4.09 18.93
C LEU A 247 16.69 -2.68 19.02
N GLN A 248 16.64 -1.96 17.91
CA GLN A 248 15.97 -0.66 17.86
C GLN A 248 14.45 -0.81 17.87
N GLY A 249 13.95 -1.96 17.38
CA GLY A 249 12.53 -2.20 17.16
C GLY A 249 12.02 -1.52 15.89
N TYR A 250 10.69 -1.50 15.77
CA TYR A 250 9.97 -0.92 14.62
C TYR A 250 9.61 0.54 14.90
#